data_da3ad24795b564d97f893535685d000e
#
_entry.id   da3ad24795b564d97f893535685d000e
#
_cell.length_a   1.000
_cell.length_b   1.000
_cell.length_c   1.000
_cell.angle_alpha   90.00
_cell.angle_beta   90.00
_cell.angle_gamma   90.00
#
_symmetry.space_group_name_H-M   'P 1'
#
loop_
_entity.id
_entity.type
_entity.pdbx_description
1 polymer ?
#
loop_
_entity_poly.entity_id
_entity_poly.type
_entity_poly.pdbx_seq_one_letter_code
_entity_poly.pdbx_strand_id
1 'polypeptide(L)'
;MDIDFDLYRYEVRISSDPLVRLSAIDVSPAGPKHTIVFIHGFGGKAEQWQYQMQKFAMDNRVIALDMRGHGLSDKPSTGYDMERIQLDLETALAQLKVSTPFVLIGHSFGGAVVTEYALKHPDHIEKLIIIATAGEFRLSPLFKLGLNLPSSVLRLIGPFTRRWLHAPPHALREFYHRNMAKWRPAMLAAPGRTRCGDCECWYQHWYGHRHSQ
;
A
#
# COMPACT_ATOMS: atom_id res chain seq x y z
N MET A 1 23.77 -9.37 3.01
CA MET A 1 23.01 -10.62 3.27
C MET A 1 21.96 -10.69 2.19
N ASP A 2 21.96 -11.72 1.40
CA ASP A 2 20.93 -11.94 0.39
C ASP A 2 19.83 -12.79 1.02
N ILE A 3 18.64 -12.22 1.19
CA ILE A 3 17.51 -12.88 1.87
C ILE A 3 16.65 -13.51 0.77
N ASP A 4 16.47 -14.81 0.85
CA ASP A 4 15.45 -15.50 0.04
C ASP A 4 14.07 -15.24 0.64
N PHE A 5 13.35 -14.28 0.07
CA PHE A 5 12.06 -13.84 0.58
C PHE A 5 10.96 -14.90 0.46
N ASP A 6 11.12 -15.90 -0.41
CA ASP A 6 10.12 -16.96 -0.54
C ASP A 6 10.08 -17.87 0.70
N LEU A 7 11.19 -17.97 1.45
CA LEU A 7 11.24 -18.66 2.74
C LEU A 7 10.47 -17.95 3.86
N TYR A 8 10.21 -16.65 3.69
CA TYR A 8 9.54 -15.78 4.67
C TYR A 8 8.17 -15.31 4.20
N ARG A 9 7.58 -16.02 3.24
CA ARG A 9 6.29 -15.68 2.67
C ARG A 9 5.17 -16.38 3.42
N TYR A 10 4.14 -15.62 3.77
CA TYR A 10 2.97 -16.07 4.50
C TYR A 10 1.70 -15.77 3.72
N GLU A 11 0.71 -16.65 3.84
CA GLU A 11 -0.67 -16.39 3.42
C GLU A 11 -1.46 -15.85 4.60
N VAL A 12 -2.09 -14.69 4.43
CA VAL A 12 -2.93 -14.03 5.43
C VAL A 12 -4.38 -14.08 4.94
N ARG A 13 -5.27 -14.72 5.69
CA ARG A 13 -6.69 -14.83 5.34
C ARG A 13 -7.44 -13.59 5.79
N ILE A 14 -7.91 -12.76 4.86
CA ILE A 14 -8.58 -11.49 5.17
C ILE A 14 -10.11 -11.57 5.09
N SER A 15 -10.66 -12.63 4.52
CA SER A 15 -12.09 -12.92 4.54
C SER A 15 -12.34 -14.41 4.34
N SER A 16 -13.52 -14.87 4.73
CA SER A 16 -13.93 -16.27 4.62
C SER A 16 -15.00 -16.51 3.54
N ASP A 17 -15.76 -15.48 3.15
CA ASP A 17 -16.80 -15.58 2.14
C ASP A 17 -16.89 -14.28 1.29
N PRO A 18 -16.43 -14.29 0.04
CA PRO A 18 -15.55 -15.32 -0.51
C PRO A 18 -14.20 -15.37 0.21
N LEU A 19 -13.54 -16.51 0.21
CA LEU A 19 -12.17 -16.61 0.75
C LEU A 19 -11.24 -15.70 -0.05
N VAL A 20 -10.58 -14.78 0.63
CA VAL A 20 -9.54 -13.91 0.07
C VAL A 20 -8.31 -13.97 0.95
N ARG A 21 -7.16 -14.20 0.34
CA ARG A 21 -5.85 -14.27 1.00
C ARG A 21 -4.93 -13.20 0.45
N LEU A 22 -4.18 -12.57 1.35
CA LEU A 22 -3.05 -11.74 0.97
C LEU A 22 -1.75 -12.51 1.13
N SER A 23 -0.78 -12.19 0.30
CA SER A 23 0.60 -12.62 0.44
C SER A 23 1.38 -11.57 1.20
N ALA A 24 2.13 -11.99 2.20
CA ALA A 24 3.00 -11.14 3.00
C ALA A 24 4.41 -11.75 3.04
N ILE A 25 5.42 -10.91 2.96
CA ILE A 25 6.80 -11.27 3.30
C ILE A 25 7.05 -10.70 4.70
N ASP A 26 7.46 -11.54 5.65
CA ASP A 26 7.68 -11.14 7.06
C ASP A 26 9.02 -11.71 7.54
N VAL A 27 10.01 -10.85 7.64
CA VAL A 27 11.37 -11.20 8.09
C VAL A 27 11.65 -10.51 9.41
N SER A 28 12.02 -11.29 10.42
CA SER A 28 12.34 -10.77 11.75
C SER A 28 13.65 -11.36 12.27
N PRO A 29 14.61 -10.53 12.70
CA PRO A 29 15.76 -10.99 13.49
C PRO A 29 15.32 -11.30 14.93
N ALA A 30 16.21 -11.90 15.71
CA ALA A 30 15.99 -12.05 17.15
C ALA A 30 16.06 -10.68 17.84
N GLY A 31 14.99 -10.28 18.54
CA GLY A 31 14.90 -9.00 19.25
C GLY A 31 14.92 -7.78 18.35
N PRO A 32 13.96 -7.64 17.43
CA PRO A 32 13.92 -6.50 16.49
C PRO A 32 13.74 -5.17 17.23
N LYS A 33 14.44 -4.11 16.77
CA LYS A 33 14.35 -2.76 17.35
C LYS A 33 13.00 -2.11 17.03
N HIS A 34 12.54 -2.26 15.78
CA HIS A 34 11.29 -1.71 15.28
C HIS A 34 10.60 -2.72 14.36
N THR A 35 9.31 -2.52 14.11
CA THR A 35 8.60 -3.17 13.01
C THR A 35 8.37 -2.15 11.90
N ILE A 36 8.71 -2.51 10.67
CA ILE A 36 8.58 -1.67 9.48
C ILE A 36 7.65 -2.36 8.49
N VAL A 37 6.55 -1.71 8.14
CA VAL A 37 5.55 -2.23 7.20
C VAL A 37 5.61 -1.45 5.89
N PHE A 38 5.70 -2.16 4.78
CA PHE A 38 5.82 -1.61 3.43
C PHE A 38 4.57 -1.91 2.59
N ILE A 39 4.01 -0.88 1.97
CA ILE A 39 2.87 -0.97 1.06
C ILE A 39 3.28 -0.45 -0.33
N HIS A 40 3.19 -1.34 -1.33
CA HIS A 40 3.56 -1.03 -2.71
C HIS A 40 2.56 -0.12 -3.42
N GLY A 41 2.94 0.42 -4.58
CA GLY A 41 2.07 1.22 -5.43
C GLY A 41 1.15 0.41 -6.33
N PHE A 42 0.30 1.11 -7.06
CA PHE A 42 -0.60 0.54 -8.06
C PHE A 42 0.16 -0.28 -9.12
N GLY A 43 -0.26 -1.51 -9.36
CA GLY A 43 0.40 -2.43 -10.27
C GLY A 43 1.72 -3.02 -9.75
N GLY A 44 2.13 -2.70 -8.53
CA GLY A 44 3.33 -3.21 -7.88
C GLY A 44 3.15 -4.56 -7.19
N LYS A 45 4.15 -4.93 -6.39
CA LYS A 45 4.16 -6.12 -5.53
C LYS A 45 5.14 -5.94 -4.37
N ALA A 46 5.08 -6.82 -3.37
CA ALA A 46 5.92 -6.75 -2.17
C ALA A 46 7.42 -6.72 -2.47
N GLU A 47 7.89 -7.47 -3.47
CA GLU A 47 9.31 -7.55 -3.82
C GLU A 47 9.89 -6.25 -4.40
N GLN A 48 9.05 -5.24 -4.71
CA GLN A 48 9.60 -3.91 -5.05
C GLN A 48 10.46 -3.33 -3.92
N TRP A 49 10.25 -3.80 -2.68
CA TRP A 49 10.95 -3.37 -1.47
C TRP A 49 12.16 -4.21 -1.12
N GLN A 50 12.57 -5.14 -1.99
CA GLN A 50 13.62 -6.12 -1.69
C GLN A 50 14.91 -5.49 -1.13
N TYR A 51 15.40 -4.40 -1.71
CA TYR A 51 16.64 -3.75 -1.26
C TYR A 51 16.49 -3.10 0.12
N GLN A 52 15.35 -2.44 0.36
CA GLN A 52 15.04 -1.81 1.63
C GLN A 52 14.86 -2.89 2.71
N MET A 53 14.13 -3.96 2.39
CA MET A 53 13.91 -5.07 3.32
C MET A 53 15.23 -5.74 3.70
N GLN A 54 16.09 -6.07 2.73
CA GLN A 54 17.43 -6.65 3.00
C GLN A 54 18.26 -5.77 3.93
N LYS A 55 18.19 -4.46 3.75
CA LYS A 55 18.94 -3.52 4.59
C LYS A 55 18.37 -3.41 5.99
N PHE A 56 17.07 -3.28 6.13
CA PHE A 56 16.42 -3.03 7.41
C PHE A 56 16.20 -4.29 8.24
N ALA A 57 16.11 -5.48 7.63
CA ALA A 57 15.91 -6.76 8.32
C ALA A 57 17.08 -7.16 9.21
N MET A 58 18.22 -6.48 9.12
CA MET A 58 19.37 -6.74 10.01
C MET A 58 19.05 -6.45 11.48
N ASP A 59 18.26 -5.40 11.74
CA ASP A 59 17.95 -4.92 13.08
C ASP A 59 16.46 -4.80 13.39
N ASN A 60 15.61 -4.93 12.37
CA ASN A 60 14.18 -4.68 12.49
C ASN A 60 13.37 -5.83 11.91
N ARG A 61 12.15 -6.01 12.40
CA ARG A 61 11.16 -6.81 11.68
C ARG A 61 10.67 -6.02 10.48
N VAL A 62 10.70 -6.62 9.29
CA VAL A 62 10.26 -6.00 8.04
C VAL A 62 9.14 -6.83 7.43
N ILE A 63 8.04 -6.15 7.10
CA ILE A 63 6.85 -6.77 6.51
C ILE A 63 6.53 -6.04 5.21
N ALA A 64 6.34 -6.77 4.12
CA ALA A 64 5.82 -6.21 2.87
C ALA A 64 4.59 -7.00 2.44
N LEU A 65 3.49 -6.29 2.16
CA LEU A 65 2.22 -6.88 1.77
C LEU A 65 2.02 -6.74 0.25
N ASP A 66 1.56 -7.80 -0.37
CA ASP A 66 0.88 -7.70 -1.66
C ASP A 66 -0.57 -7.29 -1.40
N MET A 67 -0.98 -6.09 -1.81
CA MET A 67 -2.38 -5.68 -1.71
C MET A 67 -3.29 -6.61 -2.53
N ARG A 68 -4.57 -6.69 -2.16
CA ARG A 68 -5.54 -7.46 -2.98
C ARG A 68 -5.44 -7.09 -4.46
N GLY A 69 -5.54 -8.10 -5.31
CA GLY A 69 -5.41 -7.92 -6.76
C GLY A 69 -3.98 -7.83 -7.28
N HIS A 70 -2.97 -7.83 -6.41
CA HIS A 70 -1.56 -7.64 -6.76
C HIS A 70 -0.68 -8.81 -6.34
N GLY A 71 0.49 -8.90 -6.94
CA GLY A 71 1.52 -9.88 -6.60
C GLY A 71 0.98 -11.31 -6.51
N LEU A 72 1.24 -11.97 -5.39
CA LEU A 72 0.75 -13.32 -5.08
C LEU A 72 -0.55 -13.33 -4.27
N SER A 73 -1.10 -12.17 -3.90
CA SER A 73 -2.42 -12.06 -3.28
C SER A 73 -3.54 -12.48 -4.22
N ASP A 74 -4.66 -12.92 -3.65
CA ASP A 74 -5.87 -13.25 -4.40
C ASP A 74 -6.40 -12.04 -5.18
N LYS A 75 -7.03 -12.33 -6.31
CA LYS A 75 -7.49 -11.34 -7.30
C LYS A 75 -9.01 -11.43 -7.49
N PRO A 76 -9.80 -11.11 -6.45
CA PRO A 76 -11.25 -11.16 -6.55
C PRO A 76 -11.77 -10.24 -7.67
N SER A 77 -13.01 -10.46 -8.09
CA SER A 77 -13.64 -9.65 -9.15
C SER A 77 -14.06 -8.25 -8.67
N THR A 78 -14.22 -8.05 -7.35
CA THR A 78 -14.74 -6.83 -6.73
C THR A 78 -14.02 -6.53 -5.41
N GLY A 79 -14.39 -5.43 -4.75
CA GLY A 79 -13.89 -5.06 -3.43
C GLY A 79 -12.54 -4.36 -3.47
N TYR A 80 -12.34 -3.47 -4.42
CA TYR A 80 -11.10 -2.70 -4.57
C TYR A 80 -11.24 -1.24 -4.12
N ASP A 81 -12.29 -0.92 -3.37
CA ASP A 81 -12.45 0.39 -2.74
C ASP A 81 -11.50 0.57 -1.54
N MET A 82 -11.24 1.82 -1.19
CA MET A 82 -10.30 2.16 -0.13
C MET A 82 -10.71 1.56 1.22
N GLU A 83 -12.00 1.54 1.53
CA GLU A 83 -12.52 0.99 2.78
C GLU A 83 -12.17 -0.49 2.92
N ARG A 84 -12.35 -1.27 1.84
CA ARG A 84 -11.98 -2.69 1.83
C ARG A 84 -10.47 -2.88 1.92
N ILE A 85 -9.67 -2.06 1.25
CA ILE A 85 -8.21 -2.12 1.33
C ILE A 85 -7.72 -1.79 2.74
N GLN A 86 -8.35 -0.83 3.42
CA GLN A 86 -8.06 -0.53 4.82
C GLN A 86 -8.36 -1.72 5.74
N LEU A 87 -9.54 -2.33 5.59
CA LEU A 87 -9.93 -3.51 6.36
C LEU A 87 -8.97 -4.70 6.12
N ASP A 88 -8.52 -4.88 4.88
CA ASP A 88 -7.53 -5.89 4.55
C ASP A 88 -6.21 -5.65 5.27
N LEU A 89 -5.74 -4.39 5.26
CA LEU A 89 -4.51 -4.01 5.94
C LEU A 89 -4.64 -4.21 7.47
N GLU A 90 -5.72 -3.73 8.08
CA GLU A 90 -6.01 -3.93 9.51
C GLU A 90 -6.00 -5.40 9.88
N THR A 91 -6.70 -6.23 9.10
CA THR A 91 -6.79 -7.68 9.34
C THR A 91 -5.43 -8.35 9.18
N ALA A 92 -4.67 -7.98 8.15
CA ALA A 92 -3.34 -8.54 7.91
C ALA A 92 -2.37 -8.21 9.04
N LEU A 93 -2.33 -6.95 9.48
CA LEU A 93 -1.48 -6.52 10.60
C LEU A 93 -1.84 -7.26 11.90
N ALA A 94 -3.12 -7.44 12.17
CA ALA A 94 -3.60 -8.19 13.34
C ALA A 94 -3.19 -9.67 13.29
N GLN A 95 -3.36 -10.35 12.16
CA GLN A 95 -2.98 -11.76 12.01
C GLN A 95 -1.46 -11.98 12.06
N LEU A 96 -0.70 -11.05 11.50
CA LEU A 96 0.76 -11.05 11.60
C LEU A 96 1.26 -10.61 12.98
N LYS A 97 0.34 -10.30 13.91
CA LYS A 97 0.65 -9.86 15.28
C LYS A 97 1.66 -8.70 15.30
N VAL A 98 1.39 -7.68 14.47
CA VAL A 98 2.21 -6.47 14.43
C VAL A 98 1.95 -5.66 15.69
N SER A 99 2.99 -5.49 16.51
CA SER A 99 2.90 -4.66 17.72
C SER A 99 2.89 -3.18 17.36
N THR A 100 2.09 -2.40 18.06
CA THR A 100 2.04 -0.93 17.94
C THR A 100 2.90 -0.27 19.01
N PRO A 101 3.52 0.90 18.72
CA PRO A 101 3.53 1.56 17.42
C PRO A 101 4.57 0.95 16.44
N PHE A 102 4.37 1.14 15.13
CA PHE A 102 5.27 0.66 14.08
C PHE A 102 5.53 1.72 13.00
N VAL A 103 6.58 1.53 12.20
CA VAL A 103 6.90 2.39 11.05
C VAL A 103 6.10 1.91 9.85
N LEU A 104 5.36 2.83 9.20
CA LEU A 104 4.52 2.53 8.05
C LEU A 104 4.99 3.29 6.81
N ILE A 105 5.28 2.56 5.73
CA ILE A 105 5.87 3.10 4.50
C ILE A 105 4.99 2.78 3.30
N GLY A 106 4.63 3.79 2.51
CA GLY A 106 3.83 3.61 1.31
C GLY A 106 4.41 4.32 0.09
N HIS A 107 4.36 3.64 -1.06
CA HIS A 107 4.81 4.21 -2.34
C HIS A 107 3.60 4.48 -3.25
N SER A 108 3.57 5.64 -3.89
CA SER A 108 2.55 6.01 -4.87
C SER A 108 1.14 5.80 -4.30
N PHE A 109 0.30 4.93 -4.89
CA PHE A 109 -1.02 4.61 -4.34
C PHE A 109 -0.93 3.97 -2.93
N GLY A 110 0.09 3.16 -2.66
CA GLY A 110 0.35 2.67 -1.30
C GLY A 110 0.55 3.79 -0.28
N GLY A 111 1.06 4.95 -0.72
CA GLY A 111 1.13 6.15 0.12
C GLY A 111 -0.24 6.71 0.49
N ALA A 112 -1.23 6.63 -0.41
CA ALA A 112 -2.62 6.96 -0.07
C ALA A 112 -3.18 6.00 0.99
N VAL A 113 -2.94 4.68 0.80
CA VAL A 113 -3.39 3.65 1.74
C VAL A 113 -2.82 3.88 3.13
N VAL A 114 -1.51 4.11 3.25
CA VAL A 114 -0.87 4.31 4.57
C VAL A 114 -1.26 5.64 5.21
N THR A 115 -1.57 6.65 4.41
CA THR A 115 -2.07 7.94 4.91
C THR A 115 -3.45 7.78 5.54
N GLU A 116 -4.38 7.12 4.85
CA GLU A 116 -5.73 6.85 5.37
C GLU A 116 -5.66 6.00 6.65
N TYR A 117 -4.78 4.97 6.67
CA TYR A 117 -4.55 4.16 7.86
C TYR A 117 -4.04 4.99 9.05
N ALA A 118 -3.04 5.83 8.82
CA ALA A 118 -2.45 6.66 9.87
C ALA A 118 -3.42 7.72 10.42
N LEU A 119 -4.33 8.25 9.59
CA LEU A 119 -5.38 9.17 10.03
C LEU A 119 -6.42 8.47 10.90
N LYS A 120 -6.72 7.19 10.61
CA LYS A 120 -7.69 6.39 11.35
C LYS A 120 -7.11 5.83 12.65
N HIS A 121 -5.81 5.51 12.65
CA HIS A 121 -5.09 4.87 13.76
C HIS A 121 -3.79 5.61 14.10
N PRO A 122 -3.84 6.88 14.53
CA PRO A 122 -2.63 7.67 14.79
C PRO A 122 -1.72 7.05 15.85
N ASP A 123 -2.28 6.40 16.86
CA ASP A 123 -1.55 5.78 17.97
C ASP A 123 -0.81 4.48 17.54
N HIS A 124 -1.15 3.90 16.38
CA HIS A 124 -0.44 2.75 15.84
C HIS A 124 0.85 3.12 15.13
N ILE A 125 1.10 4.41 14.85
CA ILE A 125 2.15 4.86 13.96
C ILE A 125 3.32 5.49 14.73
N GLU A 126 4.47 4.85 14.67
CA GLU A 126 5.73 5.44 15.15
C GLU A 126 6.25 6.49 14.17
N LYS A 127 6.30 6.12 12.88
CA LYS A 127 6.68 7.01 11.76
C LYS A 127 5.90 6.66 10.52
N LEU A 128 5.44 7.68 9.80
CA LEU A 128 4.81 7.56 8.49
C LEU A 128 5.76 8.07 7.41
N ILE A 129 6.07 7.22 6.41
CA ILE A 129 6.94 7.56 5.28
C ILE A 129 6.15 7.40 3.99
N ILE A 130 6.01 8.48 3.25
CA ILE A 130 5.26 8.54 1.99
C ILE A 130 6.24 8.82 0.86
N ILE A 131 6.27 7.95 -0.15
CA ILE A 131 7.22 8.04 -1.26
C ILE A 131 6.45 8.20 -2.57
N ALA A 132 6.74 9.27 -3.32
CA ALA A 132 6.20 9.53 -4.66
C ALA A 132 4.66 9.43 -4.72
N THR A 133 3.96 9.90 -3.69
CA THR A 133 2.50 9.92 -3.61
C THR A 133 1.99 11.31 -4.01
N ALA A 134 1.04 11.35 -4.92
CA ALA A 134 0.38 12.58 -5.31
C ALA A 134 -0.92 12.78 -4.52
N GLY A 135 -1.28 14.02 -4.24
CA GLY A 135 -2.59 14.39 -3.67
C GLY A 135 -3.74 14.17 -4.67
N GLU A 136 -3.43 14.05 -5.96
CA GLU A 136 -4.37 13.73 -7.04
C GLU A 136 -3.69 12.83 -8.06
N PHE A 137 -4.33 11.72 -8.43
CA PHE A 137 -3.81 10.80 -9.44
C PHE A 137 -4.27 11.21 -10.84
N ARG A 138 -3.39 11.87 -11.59
CA ARG A 138 -3.64 12.22 -13.00
C ARG A 138 -3.00 11.19 -13.92
N LEU A 139 -3.80 10.28 -14.45
CA LEU A 139 -3.34 9.34 -15.47
C LEU A 139 -3.39 9.97 -16.86
N SER A 140 -2.46 9.56 -17.74
CA SER A 140 -2.49 9.99 -19.12
C SER A 140 -3.79 9.58 -19.82
N PRO A 141 -4.28 10.38 -20.81
CA PRO A 141 -5.51 10.05 -21.52
C PRO A 141 -5.47 8.67 -22.20
N LEU A 142 -4.33 8.26 -22.72
CA LEU A 142 -4.14 6.96 -23.37
C LEU A 142 -4.27 5.80 -22.35
N PHE A 143 -3.71 5.97 -21.16
CA PHE A 143 -3.84 4.96 -20.09
C PHE A 143 -5.30 4.86 -19.59
N LYS A 144 -5.98 5.99 -19.43
CA LYS A 144 -7.42 6.02 -19.10
C LYS A 144 -8.26 5.31 -20.16
N LEU A 145 -7.97 5.54 -21.45
CA LEU A 145 -8.64 4.85 -22.55
C LEU A 145 -8.44 3.33 -22.43
N GLY A 146 -7.22 2.87 -22.17
CA GLY A 146 -6.92 1.45 -21.96
C GLY A 146 -7.73 0.85 -20.79
N LEU A 147 -7.84 1.55 -19.66
CA LEU A 147 -8.62 1.08 -18.49
C LEU A 147 -10.15 1.06 -18.74
N ASN A 148 -10.64 1.80 -19.72
CA ASN A 148 -12.06 1.83 -20.09
C ASN A 148 -12.44 0.78 -21.14
N LEU A 149 -11.51 -0.02 -21.64
CA LEU A 149 -11.81 -1.12 -22.56
C LEU A 149 -12.74 -2.14 -21.91
N PRO A 150 -13.61 -2.81 -22.69
CA PRO A 150 -14.47 -3.87 -22.18
C PRO A 150 -13.67 -4.96 -21.45
N SER A 151 -14.24 -5.54 -20.40
CA SER A 151 -13.57 -6.57 -19.59
C SER A 151 -13.14 -7.79 -20.40
N SER A 152 -13.87 -8.11 -21.47
CA SER A 152 -13.50 -9.18 -22.43
C SER A 152 -12.18 -8.88 -23.13
N VAL A 153 -11.99 -7.66 -23.61
CA VAL A 153 -10.75 -7.21 -24.25
C VAL A 153 -9.61 -7.19 -23.23
N LEU A 154 -9.86 -6.67 -22.03
CA LEU A 154 -8.85 -6.66 -20.95
C LEU A 154 -8.40 -8.06 -20.55
N ARG A 155 -9.28 -9.04 -20.56
CA ARG A 155 -8.92 -10.45 -20.31
C ARG A 155 -8.06 -11.02 -21.43
N LEU A 156 -8.34 -10.66 -22.68
CA LEU A 156 -7.59 -11.14 -23.84
C LEU A 156 -6.14 -10.61 -23.83
N ILE A 157 -5.94 -9.34 -23.47
CA ILE A 157 -4.59 -8.75 -23.41
C ILE A 157 -3.86 -9.04 -22.10
N GLY A 158 -4.54 -9.57 -21.09
CA GLY A 158 -4.00 -9.85 -19.76
C GLY A 158 -2.70 -10.67 -19.76
N PRO A 159 -2.60 -11.78 -20.54
CA PRO A 159 -1.37 -12.56 -20.62
C PRO A 159 -0.15 -11.78 -21.11
N PHE A 160 -0.34 -10.82 -22.03
CA PHE A 160 0.72 -9.98 -22.59
C PHE A 160 1.17 -8.89 -21.62
N THR A 161 0.26 -8.41 -20.75
CA THR A 161 0.57 -7.34 -19.78
C THR A 161 1.19 -7.87 -18.49
N ARG A 162 1.10 -9.17 -18.19
CA ARG A 162 1.65 -9.80 -16.96
C ARG A 162 3.15 -9.54 -16.75
N ARG A 163 3.90 -9.34 -17.83
CA ARG A 163 5.34 -9.04 -17.76
C ARG A 163 5.63 -7.67 -17.13
N TRP A 164 4.69 -6.74 -17.22
CA TRP A 164 4.85 -5.33 -16.82
C TRP A 164 3.97 -4.95 -15.62
N LEU A 165 2.85 -5.63 -15.47
CA LEU A 165 1.86 -5.35 -14.45
C LEU A 165 1.68 -6.58 -13.55
N HIS A 166 1.95 -6.42 -12.27
CA HIS A 166 1.78 -7.49 -11.28
C HIS A 166 0.32 -7.61 -10.78
N ALA A 167 -0.60 -7.01 -11.51
CA ALA A 167 -2.03 -7.11 -11.28
C ALA A 167 -2.77 -7.30 -12.61
N PRO A 168 -3.83 -8.10 -12.66
CA PRO A 168 -4.60 -8.31 -13.89
C PRO A 168 -5.35 -7.04 -14.30
N PRO A 169 -5.52 -6.77 -15.61
CA PRO A 169 -6.13 -5.53 -16.10
C PRO A 169 -7.51 -5.22 -15.55
N HIS A 170 -8.34 -6.24 -15.26
CA HIS A 170 -9.66 -6.03 -14.66
C HIS A 170 -9.57 -5.51 -13.21
N ALA A 171 -8.63 -6.03 -12.41
CA ALA A 171 -8.39 -5.54 -11.06
C ALA A 171 -7.85 -4.10 -11.08
N LEU A 172 -6.93 -3.79 -12.00
CA LEU A 172 -6.41 -2.43 -12.19
C LEU A 172 -7.51 -1.45 -12.59
N ARG A 173 -8.42 -1.86 -13.48
CA ARG A 173 -9.58 -1.05 -13.88
C ARG A 173 -10.49 -0.75 -12.70
N GLU A 174 -10.91 -1.78 -11.97
CA GLU A 174 -11.79 -1.64 -10.81
C GLU A 174 -11.15 -0.74 -9.75
N PHE A 175 -9.89 -1.00 -9.45
CA PHE A 175 -9.10 -0.22 -8.52
C PHE A 175 -9.00 1.26 -8.91
N TYR A 176 -8.74 1.55 -10.20
CA TYR A 176 -8.69 2.91 -10.69
C TYR A 176 -10.02 3.64 -10.51
N HIS A 177 -11.12 3.03 -10.94
CA HIS A 177 -12.44 3.67 -10.90
C HIS A 177 -12.95 3.88 -9.46
N ARG A 178 -12.63 2.96 -8.56
CA ARG A 178 -13.05 3.04 -7.16
C ARG A 178 -12.24 4.05 -6.35
N ASN A 179 -10.96 4.13 -6.59
CA ASN A 179 -10.06 4.90 -5.76
C ASN A 179 -9.45 6.11 -6.47
N MET A 180 -8.70 5.90 -7.55
CA MET A 180 -7.85 6.94 -8.12
C MET A 180 -8.65 8.03 -8.84
N ALA A 181 -9.81 7.71 -9.41
CA ALA A 181 -10.67 8.68 -10.07
C ALA A 181 -11.37 9.64 -9.10
N LYS A 182 -11.54 9.22 -7.84
CA LYS A 182 -12.32 9.95 -6.81
C LYS A 182 -11.53 10.29 -5.57
N TRP A 183 -10.31 9.75 -5.44
CA TRP A 183 -9.54 9.93 -4.21
C TRP A 183 -9.15 11.39 -4.04
N ARG A 184 -9.60 11.95 -2.91
CA ARG A 184 -9.11 13.20 -2.35
C ARG A 184 -8.64 12.85 -0.94
N PRO A 185 -7.39 13.20 -0.56
CA PRO A 185 -6.93 12.94 0.79
C PRO A 185 -7.90 13.57 1.79
N ALA A 186 -8.29 12.82 2.81
CA ALA A 186 -9.13 13.32 3.91
C ALA A 186 -8.53 14.58 4.55
N MET A 187 -7.20 14.71 4.47
CA MET A 187 -6.43 15.88 4.88
C MET A 187 -6.83 17.19 4.17
N LEU A 188 -7.28 17.13 2.92
CA LEU A 188 -7.73 18.31 2.17
C LEU A 188 -9.17 18.72 2.51
N ALA A 189 -9.93 17.84 3.16
CA ALA A 189 -11.31 18.06 3.56
C ALA A 189 -11.47 18.55 5.00
N ALA A 190 -10.39 18.64 5.79
CA ALA A 190 -10.46 19.08 7.18
C ALA A 190 -10.79 20.59 7.26
N PRO A 191 -11.92 20.95 7.90
CA PRO A 191 -12.27 22.37 8.06
C PRO A 191 -11.19 23.09 8.91
N GLY A 192 -10.72 24.24 8.43
CA GLY A 192 -9.78 25.11 9.15
C GLY A 192 -8.32 25.00 8.75
N ARG A 193 -7.96 24.22 7.72
CA ARG A 193 -6.60 24.21 7.19
C ARG A 193 -6.50 25.10 5.96
N THR A 194 -5.70 26.14 6.06
CA THR A 194 -5.29 26.99 4.94
C THR A 194 -4.73 26.12 3.82
N ARG A 195 -5.22 26.34 2.60
CA ARG A 195 -4.60 25.76 1.40
C ARG A 195 -3.13 26.12 1.38
N CYS A 196 -2.29 25.16 1.69
CA CYS A 196 -0.89 25.26 1.34
C CYS A 196 -0.75 24.69 -0.06
N GLY A 197 -0.41 25.52 -1.03
CA GLY A 197 -0.29 25.13 -2.44
C GLY A 197 0.87 24.17 -2.70
N ASP A 198 1.76 23.95 -1.73
CA ASP A 198 2.99 23.19 -1.88
C ASP A 198 3.09 22.10 -0.82
N CYS A 199 3.46 20.90 -1.27
CA CYS A 199 3.67 19.72 -0.42
C CYS A 199 4.74 19.92 0.68
N GLU A 200 5.55 20.96 0.62
CA GLU A 200 6.58 21.29 1.61
C GLU A 200 6.03 21.66 2.98
N CYS A 201 4.81 22.22 3.07
CA CYS A 201 4.21 22.63 4.35
C CYS A 201 3.97 21.45 5.32
N TRP A 202 3.81 20.25 4.82
CA TRP A 202 3.61 19.06 5.64
C TRP A 202 4.89 18.56 6.29
N TYR A 203 5.98 18.66 5.56
CA TYR A 203 7.30 18.26 6.04
C TYR A 203 7.77 19.16 7.20
N GLN A 204 7.55 20.48 7.08
CA GLN A 204 7.95 21.43 8.11
C GLN A 204 7.11 21.37 9.39
N HIS A 205 5.80 21.11 9.28
CA HIS A 205 4.93 21.09 10.47
C HIS A 205 5.17 19.86 11.35
N TRP A 206 5.53 18.72 10.74
CA TRP A 206 5.80 17.49 11.48
C TRP A 206 7.18 17.46 12.14
N TYR A 207 8.18 18.11 11.54
CA TYR A 207 9.53 18.23 12.10
C TYR A 207 9.71 19.42 13.05
N GLY A 208 8.92 20.48 12.93
CA GLY A 208 9.05 21.71 13.73
C GLY A 208 8.69 21.56 15.21
N HIS A 209 7.90 20.55 15.60
CA HIS A 209 7.46 20.39 16.99
C HIS A 209 8.36 19.52 17.88
N ARG A 210 9.45 18.96 17.38
CA ARG A 210 10.37 18.13 18.19
C ARG A 210 11.69 18.79 18.58
N HIS A 211 11.93 20.01 18.19
CA HIS A 211 13.17 20.73 18.56
C HIS A 211 12.98 21.90 19.51
N SER A 212 11.83 22.01 20.16
CA SER A 212 11.55 23.03 21.17
C SER A 212 11.09 22.43 22.50
N GLN A 213 11.84 21.45 23.00
CA GLN A 213 11.91 21.08 24.42
C GLN A 213 13.30 20.57 24.75
#